data_d6d984f0ef831d04a14b6a98b4937827
#
_entry.id   d6d984f0ef831d04a14b6a98b4937827
#
_cell.length_a   1.000
_cell.length_b   1.000
_cell.length_c   1.000
_cell.angle_alpha   90.00
_cell.angle_beta   90.00
_cell.angle_gamma   90.00
#
_symmetry.space_group_name_H-M   'P 1'
#
loop_
_entity.id
_entity.type
_entity.pdbx_description
1 polymer ?
#
loop_
_entity_poly.entity_id
_entity_poly.type
_entity_poly.pdbx_seq_one_letter_code
_entity_poly.pdbx_strand_id
1 'polypeptide(L)'
;MAAWIEMIGDADAGPDLRDALDRARTPHGTVDNVMRVHSLRPNTMHGHVTLYRAALHDDTNTIPTWLQEAVSSYVSVLNDCAYSYANHWKNAAHLIGDADRAGEIETALQARKPEQAFEGAELALMRYAEKLTLSPGDMVEADVAALRDAGLDDGAILEANQIICYFNYVNRSINGLGVTTAGDIVGYYAD
;
A
#
# COMPACT_ATOMS: atom_id res chain seq x y z
N MET A 1 -12.31 10.63 16.37
CA MET A 1 -10.83 10.58 16.54
C MET A 1 -10.26 9.87 15.34
N ALA A 2 -9.14 10.37 14.81
CA ALA A 2 -8.48 9.76 13.63
C ALA A 2 -7.58 8.55 13.99
N ALA A 3 -7.26 8.37 15.26
CA ALA A 3 -6.53 7.21 15.80
C ALA A 3 -6.87 6.99 17.29
N TRP A 4 -6.50 5.84 17.85
CA TRP A 4 -6.70 5.52 19.27
C TRP A 4 -5.61 6.08 20.19
N ILE A 5 -4.52 6.59 19.62
CA ILE A 5 -3.46 7.27 20.36
C ILE A 5 -3.46 8.76 20.03
N GLU A 6 -2.77 9.55 20.84
CA GLU A 6 -2.54 10.96 20.60
C GLU A 6 -1.76 11.18 19.30
N MET A 7 -2.15 12.22 18.57
CA MET A 7 -1.41 12.75 17.42
C MET A 7 -1.13 14.23 17.65
N ILE A 8 0.14 14.62 17.62
CA ILE A 8 0.55 16.02 17.78
C ILE A 8 0.18 16.80 16.52
N GLY A 9 -0.53 17.91 16.69
CA GLY A 9 -0.91 18.81 15.60
C GLY A 9 0.26 19.67 15.10
N ASP A 10 0.12 20.26 13.92
CA ASP A 10 1.16 21.11 13.31
C ASP A 10 1.54 22.31 14.18
N ALA A 11 0.57 22.88 14.92
CA ALA A 11 0.79 24.04 15.80
C ALA A 11 1.72 23.70 16.98
N ASP A 12 1.66 22.46 17.48
CA ASP A 12 2.41 21.99 18.65
C ASP A 12 3.67 21.22 18.26
N ALA A 13 3.95 21.09 16.96
CA ALA A 13 5.11 20.35 16.45
C ALA A 13 6.43 21.05 16.82
N GLY A 14 7.33 20.32 17.48
CA GLY A 14 8.73 20.72 17.64
C GLY A 14 9.52 20.60 16.32
N PRO A 15 10.80 21.05 16.29
CA PRO A 15 11.60 21.08 15.05
C PRO A 15 11.69 19.72 14.34
N ASP A 16 11.98 18.66 15.06
CA ASP A 16 12.13 17.31 14.48
C ASP A 16 10.81 16.78 13.89
N LEU A 17 9.68 17.06 14.57
CA LEU A 17 8.38 16.67 14.06
C LEU A 17 7.99 17.49 12.83
N ARG A 18 8.31 18.79 12.79
CA ARG A 18 8.04 19.62 11.60
C ARG A 18 8.79 19.11 10.39
N ASP A 19 10.09 18.78 10.52
CA ASP A 19 10.86 18.18 9.40
C ASP A 19 10.23 16.87 8.93
N ALA A 20 9.80 16.02 9.85
CA ALA A 20 9.14 14.75 9.51
C ALA A 20 7.79 14.97 8.79
N LEU A 21 6.95 15.88 9.29
CA LEU A 21 5.67 16.24 8.66
C LEU A 21 5.87 16.83 7.26
N ASP A 22 6.85 17.72 7.08
CA ASP A 22 7.13 18.34 5.78
C ASP A 22 7.57 17.30 4.73
N ARG A 23 8.33 16.30 5.14
CA ARG A 23 8.71 15.17 4.28
C ARG A 23 7.55 14.24 3.94
N ALA A 24 6.54 14.16 4.82
CA ALA A 24 5.38 13.30 4.67
C ALA A 24 4.22 13.94 3.90
N ARG A 25 4.35 15.19 3.44
CA ARG A 25 3.28 15.86 2.70
C ARG A 25 2.95 15.15 1.40
N THR A 26 1.64 14.99 1.18
CA THR A 26 1.07 14.51 -0.08
C THR A 26 1.15 15.61 -1.16
N PRO A 27 0.87 15.28 -2.43
CA PRO A 27 0.71 16.30 -3.49
C PRO A 27 -0.35 17.34 -3.18
N HIS A 28 -1.35 17.01 -2.34
CA HIS A 28 -2.39 17.94 -1.89
C HIS A 28 -1.90 18.92 -0.80
N GLY A 29 -0.63 18.81 -0.37
CA GLY A 29 -0.04 19.63 0.68
C GLY A 29 -0.46 19.25 2.12
N THR A 30 -1.21 18.16 2.28
CA THR A 30 -1.65 17.60 3.56
C THR A 30 -0.71 16.49 4.06
N VAL A 31 -0.82 16.14 5.33
CA VAL A 31 -0.19 14.94 5.90
C VAL A 31 -1.28 14.00 6.35
N ASP A 32 -1.36 12.83 5.74
CA ASP A 32 -2.38 11.84 6.03
C ASP A 32 -2.19 11.19 7.41
N ASN A 33 -3.27 10.71 7.99
CA ASN A 33 -3.28 10.14 9.34
C ASN A 33 -2.35 8.93 9.49
N VAL A 34 -2.13 8.16 8.41
CA VAL A 34 -1.15 7.05 8.40
C VAL A 34 0.28 7.52 8.71
N MET A 35 0.63 8.75 8.34
CA MET A 35 1.92 9.36 8.68
C MET A 35 1.82 10.12 10.01
N ARG A 36 0.74 10.87 10.22
CA ARG A 36 0.54 11.71 11.41
C ARG A 36 0.49 10.90 12.71
N VAL A 37 0.07 9.65 12.67
CA VAL A 37 0.06 8.75 13.84
C VAL A 37 1.47 8.50 14.42
N HIS A 38 2.52 8.73 13.64
CA HIS A 38 3.91 8.67 14.08
C HIS A 38 4.40 9.93 14.83
N SER A 39 3.56 10.95 15.01
CA SER A 39 3.96 12.26 15.55
C SER A 39 4.66 12.22 16.91
N LEU A 40 4.34 11.22 17.75
CA LEU A 40 5.02 11.00 19.04
C LEU A 40 6.44 10.44 18.91
N ARG A 41 6.83 9.97 17.73
CA ARG A 41 8.15 9.40 17.43
C ARG A 41 8.57 9.74 16.00
N PRO A 42 8.98 10.99 15.71
CA PRO A 42 9.26 11.48 14.34
C PRO A 42 10.22 10.59 13.53
N ASN A 43 11.20 9.96 14.18
CA ASN A 43 12.12 9.03 13.51
C ASN A 43 11.39 7.84 12.85
N THR A 44 10.27 7.36 13.42
CA THR A 44 9.48 6.30 12.80
C THR A 44 8.72 6.80 11.59
N MET A 45 8.32 8.08 11.56
CA MET A 45 7.73 8.72 10.38
C MET A 45 8.77 8.82 9.24
N HIS A 46 10.00 9.25 9.54
CA HIS A 46 11.08 9.29 8.55
C HIS A 46 11.34 7.91 7.92
N GLY A 47 11.43 6.87 8.74
CA GLY A 47 11.61 5.50 8.27
C GLY A 47 10.44 5.05 7.39
N HIS A 48 9.21 5.33 7.79
CA HIS A 48 7.99 5.00 7.05
C HIS A 48 7.97 5.70 5.69
N VAL A 49 8.14 7.02 5.65
CA VAL A 49 8.16 7.80 4.38
C VAL A 49 9.23 7.29 3.44
N THR A 50 10.44 6.99 3.96
CA THR A 50 11.53 6.48 3.14
C THR A 50 11.18 5.13 2.51
N LEU A 51 10.65 4.19 3.31
CA LEU A 51 10.24 2.88 2.82
C LEU A 51 9.09 2.97 1.83
N TYR A 52 8.07 3.80 2.12
CA TYR A 52 6.93 4.04 1.24
C TYR A 52 7.37 4.52 -0.15
N ARG A 53 8.24 5.53 -0.18
CA ARG A 53 8.73 6.08 -1.46
C ARG A 53 9.58 5.09 -2.22
N ALA A 54 10.45 4.36 -1.52
CA ALA A 54 11.29 3.36 -2.15
C ALA A 54 10.48 2.18 -2.73
N ALA A 55 9.38 1.78 -2.07
CA ALA A 55 8.58 0.66 -2.52
C ALA A 55 7.62 1.01 -3.67
N LEU A 56 6.98 2.21 -3.65
CA LEU A 56 5.90 2.54 -4.59
C LEU A 56 6.20 3.69 -5.54
N HIS A 57 7.17 4.55 -5.24
CA HIS A 57 7.37 5.81 -5.97
C HIS A 57 8.82 5.97 -6.48
N ASP A 58 9.56 4.87 -6.60
CA ASP A 58 10.89 4.91 -7.22
C ASP A 58 10.76 4.83 -8.74
N ASP A 59 11.46 5.73 -9.45
CA ASP A 59 11.42 5.82 -10.91
C ASP A 59 12.02 4.57 -11.60
N THR A 60 12.71 3.72 -10.85
CA THR A 60 13.27 2.45 -11.36
C THR A 60 12.31 1.28 -11.25
N ASN A 61 11.14 1.45 -10.64
CA ASN A 61 10.12 0.42 -10.57
C ASN A 61 9.64 0.02 -11.98
N THR A 62 9.52 -1.28 -12.21
CA THR A 62 9.17 -1.87 -13.51
C THR A 62 7.74 -2.39 -13.57
N ILE A 63 7.14 -2.72 -12.42
CA ILE A 63 5.73 -3.10 -12.33
C ILE A 63 4.86 -1.86 -12.61
N PRO A 64 3.88 -1.93 -13.53
CA PRO A 64 2.99 -0.80 -13.82
C PRO A 64 2.34 -0.25 -12.54
N THR A 65 2.33 1.08 -12.37
CA THR A 65 1.87 1.74 -11.14
C THR A 65 0.44 1.35 -10.75
N TRP A 66 -0.47 1.21 -11.73
CA TRP A 66 -1.83 0.74 -11.45
C TRP A 66 -1.86 -0.65 -10.83
N LEU A 67 -0.94 -1.55 -11.26
CA LEU A 67 -0.84 -2.91 -10.75
C LEU A 67 -0.20 -2.94 -9.35
N GLN A 68 0.80 -2.07 -9.09
CA GLN A 68 1.34 -1.87 -7.74
C GLN A 68 0.23 -1.45 -6.77
N GLU A 69 -0.62 -0.50 -7.17
CA GLU A 69 -1.76 -0.03 -6.38
C GLU A 69 -2.84 -1.11 -6.21
N ALA A 70 -3.08 -1.94 -7.23
CA ALA A 70 -4.01 -3.07 -7.15
C ALA A 70 -3.50 -4.17 -6.19
N VAL A 71 -2.21 -4.53 -6.25
CA VAL A 71 -1.56 -5.44 -5.29
C VAL A 71 -1.65 -4.89 -3.87
N SER A 72 -1.36 -3.59 -3.70
CA SER A 72 -1.48 -2.87 -2.43
C SER A 72 -2.89 -2.94 -1.85
N SER A 73 -3.89 -2.75 -2.71
CA SER A 73 -5.31 -2.87 -2.37
C SER A 73 -5.67 -4.29 -1.96
N TYR A 74 -5.16 -5.29 -2.69
CA TYR A 74 -5.43 -6.70 -2.38
C TYR A 74 -4.84 -7.11 -1.03
N VAL A 75 -3.58 -6.75 -0.74
CA VAL A 75 -2.98 -6.95 0.58
C VAL A 75 -3.81 -6.28 1.67
N SER A 76 -4.38 -5.11 1.39
CA SER A 76 -5.23 -4.39 2.35
C SER A 76 -6.58 -5.08 2.58
N VAL A 77 -7.19 -5.68 1.55
CA VAL A 77 -8.37 -6.55 1.68
C VAL A 77 -8.05 -7.80 2.52
N LEU A 78 -6.91 -8.43 2.27
CA LEU A 78 -6.49 -9.65 3.00
C LEU A 78 -6.23 -9.38 4.48
N ASN A 79 -5.74 -8.19 4.83
CA ASN A 79 -5.48 -7.72 6.19
C ASN A 79 -6.68 -7.01 6.85
N ASP A 80 -7.84 -6.95 6.19
CA ASP A 80 -9.04 -6.22 6.62
C ASP A 80 -8.72 -4.74 7.01
N CYS A 81 -7.88 -4.06 6.22
CA CYS A 81 -7.44 -2.68 6.46
C CYS A 81 -8.22 -1.70 5.58
N ALA A 82 -9.37 -1.21 6.07
CA ALA A 82 -10.25 -0.32 5.33
C ALA A 82 -9.57 1.01 4.95
N TYR A 83 -8.73 1.57 5.82
CA TYR A 83 -7.97 2.79 5.56
C TYR A 83 -7.10 2.69 4.30
N SER A 84 -6.23 1.68 4.31
CA SER A 84 -5.29 1.47 3.22
C SER A 84 -6.01 1.08 1.92
N TYR A 85 -7.02 0.20 2.02
CA TYR A 85 -7.84 -0.14 0.87
C TYR A 85 -8.47 1.11 0.22
N ALA A 86 -9.10 1.98 0.99
CA ALA A 86 -9.78 3.16 0.46
C ALA A 86 -8.81 4.07 -0.34
N ASN A 87 -7.60 4.27 0.16
CA ASN A 87 -6.59 5.10 -0.51
C ASN A 87 -6.05 4.44 -1.78
N HIS A 88 -5.58 3.21 -1.68
CA HIS A 88 -4.87 2.54 -2.77
C HIS A 88 -5.82 2.04 -3.85
N TRP A 89 -7.05 1.63 -3.49
CA TRP A 89 -8.03 1.30 -4.51
C TRP A 89 -8.46 2.52 -5.33
N LYS A 90 -8.64 3.67 -4.69
CA LYS A 90 -8.93 4.91 -5.43
C LYS A 90 -7.81 5.26 -6.41
N ASN A 91 -6.56 5.07 -6.01
CA ASN A 91 -5.40 5.25 -6.87
C ASN A 91 -5.42 4.26 -8.05
N ALA A 92 -5.60 2.96 -7.76
CA ALA A 92 -5.67 1.93 -8.80
C ALA A 92 -6.75 2.22 -9.82
N ALA A 93 -7.97 2.52 -9.37
CA ALA A 93 -9.12 2.80 -10.24
C ALA A 93 -8.87 4.04 -11.13
N HIS A 94 -8.27 5.10 -10.57
CA HIS A 94 -7.88 6.28 -11.33
C HIS A 94 -6.84 5.94 -12.43
N LEU A 95 -5.81 5.17 -12.08
CA LEU A 95 -4.73 4.81 -13.00
C LEU A 95 -5.14 3.78 -14.06
N ILE A 96 -6.10 2.90 -13.76
CA ILE A 96 -6.70 1.98 -14.75
C ILE A 96 -7.42 2.78 -15.83
N GLY A 97 -8.11 3.88 -15.48
CA GLY A 97 -8.75 4.80 -16.42
C GLY A 97 -9.95 4.22 -17.18
N ASP A 98 -10.41 3.02 -16.85
CA ASP A 98 -11.56 2.32 -17.38
C ASP A 98 -12.44 1.85 -16.22
N ALA A 99 -13.63 2.42 -16.10
CA ALA A 99 -14.52 2.19 -14.96
C ALA A 99 -15.08 0.76 -14.92
N ASP A 100 -15.35 0.14 -16.08
CA ASP A 100 -15.87 -1.22 -16.16
C ASP A 100 -14.77 -2.22 -15.73
N ARG A 101 -13.57 -2.04 -16.26
CA ARG A 101 -12.39 -2.86 -15.88
C ARG A 101 -12.03 -2.69 -14.40
N ALA A 102 -12.04 -1.48 -13.88
CA ALA A 102 -11.83 -1.22 -12.46
C ALA A 102 -12.89 -1.92 -11.60
N GLY A 103 -14.18 -1.86 -11.98
CA GLY A 103 -15.26 -2.55 -11.27
C GLY A 103 -15.12 -4.08 -11.25
N GLU A 104 -14.67 -4.68 -12.36
CA GLU A 104 -14.36 -6.13 -12.41
C GLU A 104 -13.23 -6.51 -11.44
N ILE A 105 -12.13 -5.75 -11.47
CA ILE A 105 -10.98 -5.96 -10.60
C ILE A 105 -11.40 -5.79 -9.14
N GLU A 106 -12.12 -4.70 -8.80
CA GLU A 106 -12.59 -4.46 -7.44
C GLU A 106 -13.40 -5.64 -6.91
N THR A 107 -14.36 -6.11 -7.71
CA THR A 107 -15.21 -7.25 -7.35
C THR A 107 -14.38 -8.51 -7.07
N ALA A 108 -13.41 -8.80 -7.93
CA ALA A 108 -12.52 -9.96 -7.77
C ALA A 108 -11.66 -9.87 -6.51
N LEU A 109 -11.06 -8.71 -6.24
CA LEU A 109 -10.21 -8.49 -5.08
C LEU A 109 -11.02 -8.56 -3.77
N GLN A 110 -12.18 -7.93 -3.71
CA GLN A 110 -13.07 -7.97 -2.55
C GLN A 110 -13.59 -9.40 -2.26
N ALA A 111 -13.84 -10.17 -3.32
CA ALA A 111 -14.23 -11.58 -3.21
C ALA A 111 -13.05 -12.50 -2.83
N ARG A 112 -11.80 -11.99 -2.80
CA ARG A 112 -10.56 -12.77 -2.67
C ARG A 112 -10.45 -13.87 -3.74
N LYS A 113 -10.80 -13.51 -4.98
CA LYS A 113 -10.78 -14.37 -6.18
C LYS A 113 -10.12 -13.66 -7.35
N PRO A 114 -8.81 -13.36 -7.24
CA PRO A 114 -8.11 -12.59 -8.27
C PRO A 114 -8.17 -13.24 -9.66
N GLU A 115 -8.31 -14.58 -9.74
CA GLU A 115 -8.47 -15.31 -11.00
C GLU A 115 -9.72 -14.93 -11.81
N GLN A 116 -10.64 -14.16 -11.24
CA GLN A 116 -11.82 -13.65 -11.96
C GLN A 116 -11.52 -12.40 -12.79
N ALA A 117 -10.38 -11.73 -12.51
CA ALA A 117 -10.04 -10.48 -13.19
C ALA A 117 -8.59 -10.41 -13.69
N PHE A 118 -7.74 -11.35 -13.27
CA PHE A 118 -6.32 -11.36 -13.64
C PHE A 118 -5.91 -12.67 -14.28
N GLU A 119 -4.92 -12.62 -15.16
CA GLU A 119 -4.30 -13.80 -15.78
C GLU A 119 -2.78 -13.63 -15.87
N GLY A 120 -2.07 -14.69 -16.28
CA GLY A 120 -0.61 -14.65 -16.49
C GLY A 120 0.18 -14.10 -15.30
N ALA A 121 1.07 -13.15 -15.58
CA ALA A 121 1.95 -12.54 -14.58
C ALA A 121 1.19 -11.77 -13.49
N GLU A 122 0.12 -11.09 -13.86
CA GLU A 122 -0.71 -10.35 -12.90
C GLU A 122 -1.36 -11.28 -11.88
N LEU A 123 -1.92 -12.40 -12.35
CA LEU A 123 -2.51 -13.40 -11.45
C LEU A 123 -1.45 -14.07 -10.58
N ALA A 124 -0.27 -14.35 -11.12
CA ALA A 124 0.83 -14.90 -10.35
C ALA A 124 1.25 -13.96 -9.20
N LEU A 125 1.32 -12.64 -9.47
CA LEU A 125 1.58 -11.61 -8.45
C LEU A 125 0.50 -11.60 -7.36
N MET A 126 -0.78 -11.66 -7.73
CA MET A 126 -1.87 -11.66 -6.75
C MET A 126 -1.83 -12.91 -5.86
N ARG A 127 -1.55 -14.09 -6.42
CA ARG A 127 -1.40 -15.34 -5.64
C ARG A 127 -0.20 -15.31 -4.71
N TYR A 128 0.92 -14.76 -5.19
CA TYR A 128 2.10 -14.56 -4.36
C TYR A 128 1.80 -13.59 -3.21
N ALA A 129 1.11 -12.48 -3.49
CA ALA A 129 0.68 -11.51 -2.48
C ALA A 129 -0.23 -12.14 -1.42
N GLU A 130 -1.19 -12.97 -1.84
CA GLU A 130 -2.09 -13.68 -0.94
C GLU A 130 -1.32 -14.62 0.00
N LYS A 131 -0.48 -15.48 -0.55
CA LYS A 131 0.28 -16.45 0.23
C LYS A 131 1.26 -15.76 1.19
N LEU A 132 2.02 -14.76 0.71
CA LEU A 132 2.97 -14.01 1.54
C LEU A 132 2.27 -13.24 2.67
N THR A 133 1.03 -12.78 2.44
CA THR A 133 0.24 -12.06 3.44
C THR A 133 -0.36 -12.98 4.50
N LEU A 134 -0.97 -14.09 4.08
CA LEU A 134 -1.75 -14.97 4.95
C LEU A 134 -0.92 -16.07 5.61
N SER A 135 0.13 -16.55 4.93
CA SER A 135 0.94 -17.69 5.37
C SER A 135 2.44 -17.48 5.07
N PRO A 136 3.06 -16.40 5.59
CA PRO A 136 4.46 -16.09 5.27
C PRO A 136 5.45 -17.18 5.68
N GLY A 137 5.11 -17.98 6.69
CA GLY A 137 5.92 -19.11 7.14
C GLY A 137 5.90 -20.33 6.19
N ASP A 138 4.95 -20.37 5.27
CA ASP A 138 4.79 -21.46 4.29
C ASP A 138 5.38 -21.11 2.91
N MET A 139 6.06 -19.96 2.77
CA MET A 139 6.73 -19.58 1.54
C MET A 139 7.87 -20.54 1.24
N VAL A 140 7.98 -20.94 -0.03
CA VAL A 140 9.00 -21.85 -0.54
C VAL A 140 9.58 -21.35 -1.86
N GLU A 141 10.73 -21.87 -2.29
CA GLU A 141 11.38 -21.48 -3.54
C GLU A 141 10.44 -21.58 -4.76
N ALA A 142 9.54 -22.55 -4.77
CA ALA A 142 8.57 -22.74 -5.85
C ALA A 142 7.61 -21.53 -6.02
N ASP A 143 7.34 -20.74 -4.97
CA ASP A 143 6.52 -19.55 -5.07
C ASP A 143 7.23 -18.46 -5.90
N VAL A 144 8.53 -18.33 -5.73
CA VAL A 144 9.36 -17.42 -6.53
C VAL A 144 9.56 -17.96 -7.94
N ALA A 145 9.75 -19.27 -8.10
CA ALA A 145 9.85 -19.90 -9.40
C ALA A 145 8.59 -19.67 -10.25
N ALA A 146 7.39 -19.73 -9.64
CA ALA A 146 6.13 -19.46 -10.32
C ALA A 146 6.04 -18.01 -10.88
N LEU A 147 6.63 -17.02 -10.20
CA LEU A 147 6.72 -15.66 -10.73
C LEU A 147 7.68 -15.57 -11.93
N ARG A 148 8.81 -16.26 -11.89
CA ARG A 148 9.75 -16.34 -13.03
C ARG A 148 9.11 -17.04 -14.22
N ASP A 149 8.41 -18.15 -14.01
CA ASP A 149 7.69 -18.89 -15.06
C ASP A 149 6.59 -18.03 -15.69
N ALA A 150 6.00 -17.11 -14.93
CA ALA A 150 5.05 -16.11 -15.42
C ALA A 150 5.71 -14.91 -16.14
N GLY A 151 7.06 -14.86 -16.21
CA GLY A 151 7.80 -13.87 -16.98
C GLY A 151 8.38 -12.69 -16.18
N LEU A 152 8.33 -12.72 -14.84
CA LEU A 152 8.97 -11.68 -14.03
C LEU A 152 10.46 -11.98 -13.85
N ASP A 153 11.30 -10.97 -13.97
CA ASP A 153 12.71 -11.06 -13.58
C ASP A 153 12.89 -10.89 -12.06
N ASP A 154 14.10 -11.13 -11.57
CA ASP A 154 14.39 -11.05 -10.14
C ASP A 154 14.24 -9.62 -9.57
N GLY A 155 14.39 -8.59 -10.39
CA GLY A 155 14.16 -7.19 -10.02
C GLY A 155 12.68 -6.94 -9.75
N ALA A 156 11.82 -7.32 -10.69
CA ALA A 156 10.35 -7.21 -10.55
C ALA A 156 9.82 -8.08 -9.40
N ILE A 157 10.41 -9.25 -9.18
CA ILE A 157 10.06 -10.11 -8.04
C ILE A 157 10.42 -9.44 -6.71
N LEU A 158 11.61 -8.84 -6.60
CA LEU A 158 12.01 -8.09 -5.42
C LEU A 158 11.08 -6.89 -5.19
N GLU A 159 10.79 -6.12 -6.24
CA GLU A 159 9.86 -4.98 -6.22
C GLU A 159 8.49 -5.40 -5.67
N ALA A 160 7.86 -6.45 -6.24
CA ALA A 160 6.60 -6.99 -5.77
C ALA A 160 6.66 -7.42 -4.29
N ASN A 161 7.72 -8.14 -3.91
CA ASN A 161 7.92 -8.57 -2.53
C ASN A 161 7.99 -7.37 -1.57
N GLN A 162 8.73 -6.31 -1.91
CA GLN A 162 8.87 -5.12 -1.07
C GLN A 162 7.53 -4.36 -0.94
N ILE A 163 6.75 -4.25 -2.01
CA ILE A 163 5.40 -3.67 -1.98
C ILE A 163 4.52 -4.47 -1.01
N ILE A 164 4.45 -5.78 -1.16
CA ILE A 164 3.61 -6.65 -0.31
C ILE A 164 4.06 -6.58 1.16
N CYS A 165 5.37 -6.64 1.43
CA CYS A 165 5.92 -6.53 2.78
C CYS A 165 5.62 -5.17 3.40
N TYR A 166 5.74 -4.07 2.65
CA TYR A 166 5.38 -2.74 3.10
C TYR A 166 3.91 -2.66 3.50
N PHE A 167 2.98 -3.17 2.66
CA PHE A 167 1.56 -3.16 3.00
C PHE A 167 1.22 -4.05 4.19
N ASN A 168 1.91 -5.16 4.37
CA ASN A 168 1.78 -5.96 5.58
C ASN A 168 2.26 -5.24 6.83
N TYR A 169 3.32 -4.42 6.75
CA TYR A 169 3.78 -3.55 7.83
C TYR A 169 2.76 -2.45 8.13
N VAL A 170 2.39 -1.65 7.12
CA VAL A 170 1.56 -0.46 7.33
C VAL A 170 0.14 -0.82 7.74
N ASN A 171 -0.47 -1.86 7.16
CA ASN A 171 -1.81 -2.30 7.53
C ASN A 171 -1.89 -2.74 9.00
N ARG A 172 -0.85 -3.42 9.52
CA ARG A 172 -0.78 -3.77 10.94
C ARG A 172 -0.61 -2.55 11.84
N SER A 173 0.18 -1.56 11.41
CA SER A 173 0.31 -0.28 12.12
C SER A 173 -1.02 0.47 12.18
N ILE A 174 -1.71 0.61 11.05
CA ILE A 174 -3.00 1.28 10.91
C ILE A 174 -4.06 0.59 11.78
N ASN A 175 -4.26 -0.71 11.57
CA ASN A 175 -5.27 -1.48 12.31
C ASN A 175 -4.96 -1.52 13.82
N GLY A 176 -3.70 -1.70 14.19
CA GLY A 176 -3.27 -1.77 15.58
C GLY A 176 -3.44 -0.47 16.37
N LEU A 177 -3.51 0.68 15.68
CA LEU A 177 -3.69 2.00 16.27
C LEU A 177 -5.06 2.63 15.96
N GLY A 178 -5.92 1.92 15.23
CA GLY A 178 -7.27 2.37 14.87
C GLY A 178 -7.26 3.65 14.02
N VAL A 179 -6.29 3.75 13.09
CA VAL A 179 -6.18 4.91 12.21
C VAL A 179 -7.33 4.91 11.20
N THR A 180 -7.98 6.05 11.03
CA THR A 180 -9.09 6.25 10.09
C THR A 180 -8.79 7.37 9.10
N THR A 181 -9.51 7.41 7.97
CA THR A 181 -9.41 8.46 6.96
C THR A 181 -10.07 9.80 7.35
N ALA A 182 -10.49 9.94 8.61
CA ALA A 182 -11.20 11.13 9.07
C ALA A 182 -10.32 12.40 8.95
N GLY A 183 -10.66 13.26 8.01
CA GLY A 183 -9.93 14.50 7.70
C GLY A 183 -8.86 14.36 6.61
N ASP A 184 -8.58 13.16 6.13
CA ASP A 184 -7.65 12.93 5.02
C ASP A 184 -8.33 13.17 3.66
N ILE A 185 -7.53 13.54 2.67
CA ILE A 185 -7.92 13.50 1.26
C ILE A 185 -7.58 12.10 0.74
N VAL A 186 -8.61 11.28 0.53
CA VAL A 186 -8.42 9.90 0.07
C VAL A 186 -7.90 9.87 -1.36
N GLY A 187 -6.82 9.11 -1.59
CA GLY A 187 -6.17 8.94 -2.89
C GLY A 187 -5.05 9.94 -3.15
N TYR A 188 -4.01 9.47 -3.83
CA TYR A 188 -2.80 10.25 -4.12
C TYR A 188 -2.85 10.90 -5.51
N TYR A 189 -3.46 10.21 -6.49
CA TYR A 189 -3.51 10.63 -7.90
C TYR A 189 -4.86 11.25 -8.29
N ALA A 190 -5.90 11.10 -7.47
CA ALA A 190 -7.22 11.63 -7.78
C ALA A 190 -7.30 13.13 -7.45
N ASP A 191 -7.88 13.91 -8.37
CA ASP A 191 -8.20 15.34 -8.20
C ASP A 191 -9.24 15.59 -7.08
#